data_e277d8daed4e95d586a64edccf653472
#
_entry.id   e277d8daed4e95d586a64edccf653472
#
_cell.length_a   1.000
_cell.length_b   1.000
_cell.length_c   1.000
_cell.angle_alpha   90.00
_cell.angle_beta   90.00
_cell.angle_gamma   90.00
#
_symmetry.space_group_name_H-M   'P 1'
#
loop_
_entity.id
_entity.type
_entity.pdbx_description
1 polymer ?
#
loop_
_entity_poly.entity_id
_entity_poly.type
_entity_poly.pdbx_seq_one_letter_code
_entity_poly.pdbx_strand_id
1 'polypeptide(L)'
;MTVTGERQWIVDICETAMLAVLIAVSGVFHIPDLVPGTEFQLSAPIAVAICGVFGFKKYLIAGILASLLSMTMGTATILNVAVAMTFRVVVGLVWLALGDSRVFYVISGPVGSAAARVLMYFLLGKGLEVMLIAAAPGMIYTAATAWLFGKIFMRCRLGRR
;
A
#
# COMPACT_ATOMS: atom_id res chain seq x y z
N MET A 1 -21.28 0.23 -29.02
CA MET A 1 -20.40 0.66 -27.89
C MET A 1 -20.57 2.16 -27.77
N THR A 2 -21.11 2.64 -26.67
CA THR A 2 -21.45 4.06 -26.52
C THR A 2 -20.20 4.85 -26.13
N VAL A 3 -20.03 6.03 -26.71
CA VAL A 3 -18.90 6.98 -26.47
C VAL A 3 -18.64 7.22 -24.97
N THR A 4 -19.64 7.07 -24.12
CA THR A 4 -19.55 7.14 -22.67
C THR A 4 -18.72 5.99 -22.04
N GLY A 5 -18.78 4.80 -22.60
CA GLY A 5 -18.04 3.63 -22.07
C GLY A 5 -16.54 3.72 -22.37
N GLU A 6 -16.16 4.17 -23.54
CA GLU A 6 -14.74 4.36 -23.91
C GLU A 6 -14.07 5.46 -23.07
N ARG A 7 -14.78 6.55 -22.83
CA ARG A 7 -14.27 7.64 -21.99
C ARG A 7 -14.05 7.19 -20.54
N GLN A 8 -14.95 6.39 -19.98
CA GLN A 8 -14.79 5.86 -18.63
C GLN A 8 -13.60 4.91 -18.51
N TRP A 9 -13.39 4.05 -19.49
CA TRP A 9 -12.27 3.12 -19.53
C TRP A 9 -10.91 3.84 -19.59
N ILE A 10 -10.79 4.87 -20.41
CA ILE A 10 -9.57 5.71 -20.49
C ILE A 10 -9.29 6.39 -19.14
N VAL A 11 -10.32 6.96 -18.51
CA VAL A 11 -10.18 7.59 -17.19
C VAL A 11 -9.72 6.58 -16.13
N ASP A 12 -10.26 5.37 -16.14
CA ASP A 12 -9.88 4.32 -15.19
C ASP A 12 -8.42 3.86 -15.37
N ILE A 13 -7.94 3.78 -16.61
CA ILE A 13 -6.54 3.47 -16.91
C ILE A 13 -5.63 4.59 -16.40
N CYS A 14 -5.93 5.84 -16.76
CA CYS A 14 -5.14 6.99 -16.32
C CYS A 14 -5.09 7.10 -14.80
N GLU A 15 -6.22 6.91 -14.13
CA GLU A 15 -6.31 6.91 -12.66
C GLU A 15 -5.43 5.80 -12.06
N THR A 16 -5.52 4.59 -12.58
CA THR A 16 -4.72 3.45 -12.10
C THR A 16 -3.22 3.67 -12.33
N ALA A 17 -2.83 4.24 -13.47
CA ALA A 17 -1.44 4.58 -13.78
C ALA A 17 -0.91 5.65 -12.82
N MET A 18 -1.68 6.70 -12.55
CA MET A 18 -1.30 7.73 -11.57
C MET A 18 -1.14 7.16 -10.17
N LEU A 19 -2.03 6.26 -9.75
CA LEU A 19 -1.93 5.58 -8.46
C LEU A 19 -0.69 4.69 -8.39
N ALA A 20 -0.33 4.00 -9.48
CA ALA A 20 0.88 3.19 -9.55
C ALA A 20 2.14 4.04 -9.40
N VAL A 21 2.22 5.16 -10.10
CA VAL A 21 3.35 6.11 -9.97
C VAL A 21 3.42 6.67 -8.55
N LEU A 22 2.29 7.03 -7.96
CA LEU A 22 2.24 7.54 -6.58
C LEU A 22 2.76 6.51 -5.57
N ILE A 23 2.38 5.24 -5.72
CA ILE A 23 2.88 4.15 -4.87
C ILE A 23 4.38 3.95 -5.09
N ALA A 24 4.85 3.93 -6.35
CA ALA A 24 6.26 3.75 -6.67
C ALA A 24 7.13 4.88 -6.11
N VAL A 25 6.75 6.14 -6.36
CA VAL A 25 7.47 7.31 -5.86
C VAL A 25 7.47 7.36 -4.34
N SER A 26 6.32 7.12 -3.68
CA SER A 26 6.26 7.08 -2.21
C SER A 26 7.10 5.94 -1.62
N GLY A 27 7.31 4.85 -2.37
CA GLY A 27 8.16 3.74 -1.98
C GLY A 27 9.67 4.07 -2.02
N VAL A 28 10.08 5.07 -2.80
CA VAL A 28 11.48 5.53 -2.84
C VAL A 28 11.83 6.37 -1.59
N PHE A 29 10.83 7.05 -1.04
CA PHE A 29 11.03 7.84 0.19
C PHE A 29 11.06 6.91 1.40
N HIS A 30 12.26 6.47 1.75
CA HIS A 30 12.57 5.77 2.99
C HIS A 30 13.11 6.81 3.96
N ILE A 31 12.48 6.96 5.11
CA ILE A 31 13.08 7.73 6.21
C ILE A 31 14.08 6.79 6.85
N PRO A 32 15.39 7.11 6.79
CA PRO A 32 16.41 6.28 7.43
C PRO A 32 16.12 6.23 8.94
N ASP A 33 16.01 5.03 9.46
CA ASP A 33 15.66 4.80 10.84
C ASP A 33 16.85 4.93 11.78
N LEU A 34 16.52 5.31 13.02
CA LEU A 34 17.41 5.28 14.17
C LEU A 34 17.87 3.84 14.53
N VAL A 35 17.19 2.82 14.00
CA VAL A 35 17.54 1.40 14.24
C VAL A 35 17.67 0.68 12.90
N PRO A 36 18.80 -0.01 12.62
CA PRO A 36 19.01 -0.76 11.39
C PRO A 36 17.91 -1.83 11.19
N GLY A 37 17.15 -1.73 10.09
CA GLY A 37 16.08 -2.69 9.74
C GLY A 37 14.66 -2.20 10.00
N THR A 38 14.48 -1.01 10.56
CA THR A 38 13.17 -0.36 10.69
C THR A 38 13.02 0.67 9.57
N GLU A 39 12.52 0.27 8.41
CA GLU A 39 12.24 1.20 7.33
C GLU A 39 10.85 1.81 7.50
N PHE A 40 10.76 3.10 7.77
CA PHE A 40 9.54 3.87 7.67
C PHE A 40 9.18 4.07 6.19
N GLN A 41 8.30 3.25 5.68
CA GLN A 41 7.81 3.41 4.32
C GLN A 41 6.59 4.34 4.30
N LEU A 42 6.74 5.52 3.71
CA LEU A 42 5.62 6.44 3.44
C LEU A 42 4.56 5.80 2.53
N SER A 43 4.95 4.79 1.77
CA SER A 43 4.06 4.05 0.88
C SER A 43 2.96 3.26 1.60
N ALA A 44 3.17 2.80 2.84
CA ALA A 44 2.20 1.98 3.55
C ALA A 44 0.88 2.71 3.85
N PRO A 45 0.84 3.91 4.47
CA PRO A 45 -0.40 4.63 4.69
C PRO A 45 -1.08 5.09 3.39
N ILE A 46 -0.30 5.45 2.37
CA ILE A 46 -0.81 5.82 1.05
C ILE A 46 -1.49 4.60 0.40
N ALA A 47 -0.87 3.43 0.46
CA ALA A 47 -1.40 2.18 -0.07
C ALA A 47 -2.74 1.80 0.59
N VAL A 48 -2.84 1.89 1.93
CA VAL A 48 -4.08 1.67 2.67
C VAL A 48 -5.16 2.67 2.24
N ALA A 49 -4.81 3.95 2.13
CA ALA A 49 -5.74 4.99 1.70
C ALA A 49 -6.25 4.77 0.27
N ILE A 50 -5.39 4.36 -0.66
CA ILE A 50 -5.78 4.00 -2.03
C ILE A 50 -6.75 2.82 -2.01
N CYS A 51 -6.47 1.77 -1.24
CA CYS A 51 -7.37 0.62 -1.11
C CYS A 51 -8.75 1.02 -0.61
N GLY A 52 -8.82 1.87 0.44
CA GLY A 52 -10.08 2.36 1.00
C GLY A 52 -10.90 3.17 0.01
N VAL A 53 -10.29 4.13 -0.69
CA VAL A 53 -11.01 5.09 -1.55
C VAL A 53 -11.32 4.52 -2.95
N PHE A 54 -10.38 3.79 -3.56
CA PHE A 54 -10.49 3.31 -4.95
C PHE A 54 -10.90 1.85 -5.06
N GLY A 55 -10.88 1.13 -3.94
CA GLY A 55 -11.24 -0.28 -3.85
C GLY A 55 -10.10 -1.23 -4.18
N PHE A 56 -10.28 -2.50 -3.80
CA PHE A 56 -9.25 -3.53 -3.87
C PHE A 56 -8.70 -3.78 -5.28
N LYS A 57 -9.58 -3.83 -6.30
CA LYS A 57 -9.18 -4.14 -7.69
C LYS A 57 -8.18 -3.11 -8.24
N LYS A 58 -8.54 -1.82 -8.16
CA LYS A 58 -7.65 -0.73 -8.63
C LYS A 58 -6.36 -0.67 -7.84
N TYR A 59 -6.44 -0.84 -6.52
CA TYR A 59 -5.28 -0.89 -5.64
C TYR A 59 -4.31 -2.02 -5.99
N LEU A 60 -4.82 -3.23 -6.24
CA LEU A 60 -3.99 -4.37 -6.58
C LEU A 60 -3.27 -4.17 -7.94
N ILE A 61 -4.01 -3.72 -8.97
CA ILE A 61 -3.42 -3.46 -10.30
C ILE A 61 -2.36 -2.35 -10.21
N ALA A 62 -2.68 -1.23 -9.56
CA ALA A 62 -1.72 -0.15 -9.34
C ALA A 62 -0.49 -0.62 -8.57
N GLY A 63 -0.68 -1.50 -7.59
CA GLY A 63 0.39 -2.09 -6.80
C GLY A 63 1.30 -3.02 -7.60
N ILE A 64 0.75 -3.84 -8.51
CA ILE A 64 1.54 -4.69 -9.42
C ILE A 64 2.39 -3.80 -10.34
N LEU A 65 1.77 -2.80 -10.97
CA LEU A 65 2.47 -1.85 -11.86
C LEU A 65 3.57 -1.09 -11.10
N ALA A 66 3.30 -0.64 -9.88
CA ALA A 66 4.30 0.03 -9.05
C ALA A 66 5.49 -0.89 -8.71
N SER A 67 5.23 -2.16 -8.43
CA SER A 67 6.30 -3.15 -8.16
C SER A 67 7.15 -3.42 -9.39
N LEU A 68 6.53 -3.57 -10.56
CA LEU A 68 7.25 -3.73 -11.82
C LEU A 68 8.11 -2.49 -12.12
N LEU A 69 7.56 -1.30 -11.93
CA LEU A 69 8.29 -0.04 -12.12
C LEU A 69 9.48 0.06 -11.17
N SER A 70 9.30 -0.27 -9.89
CA SER A 70 10.40 -0.25 -8.90
C SER A 70 11.49 -1.28 -9.22
N MET A 71 11.12 -2.45 -9.77
CA MET A 71 12.10 -3.44 -10.24
C MET A 71 12.90 -2.95 -11.44
N THR A 72 12.24 -2.34 -12.44
CA THR A 72 12.92 -1.80 -13.63
C THR A 72 13.85 -0.64 -13.28
N MET A 73 13.49 0.16 -12.27
CA MET A 73 14.34 1.24 -11.74
C MET A 73 15.49 0.72 -10.84
N GLY A 74 15.54 -0.58 -10.54
CA GLY A 74 16.55 -1.16 -9.67
C GLY A 74 16.41 -0.79 -8.18
N THR A 75 15.28 -0.18 -7.79
CA THR A 75 15.02 0.25 -6.41
C THR A 75 14.39 -0.85 -5.54
N ALA A 76 13.92 -1.94 -6.14
CA ALA A 76 13.31 -3.06 -5.43
C ALA A 76 13.86 -4.40 -5.88
N THR A 77 14.11 -5.29 -4.93
CA THR A 77 14.46 -6.69 -5.17
C THR A 77 13.20 -7.57 -5.27
N ILE A 78 13.36 -8.78 -5.78
CA ILE A 78 12.26 -9.78 -5.83
C ILE A 78 11.67 -10.01 -4.43
N LEU A 79 12.52 -10.04 -3.39
CA LEU A 79 12.09 -10.20 -2.01
C LEU A 79 11.21 -9.02 -1.56
N ASN A 80 11.61 -7.78 -1.88
CA ASN A 80 10.83 -6.59 -1.56
C ASN A 80 9.46 -6.62 -2.25
N VAL A 81 9.42 -7.10 -3.50
CA VAL A 81 8.15 -7.27 -4.23
C VAL A 81 7.26 -8.32 -3.56
N ALA A 82 7.80 -9.46 -3.15
CA ALA A 82 7.03 -10.50 -2.45
C ALA A 82 6.43 -9.98 -1.13
N VAL A 83 7.22 -9.24 -0.34
CA VAL A 83 6.78 -8.58 0.90
C VAL A 83 5.68 -7.56 0.62
N ALA A 84 5.88 -6.70 -0.38
CA ALA A 84 4.89 -5.68 -0.76
C ALA A 84 3.58 -6.30 -1.28
N MET A 85 3.65 -7.42 -2.03
CA MET A 85 2.46 -8.14 -2.50
C MET A 85 1.70 -8.78 -1.35
N THR A 86 2.40 -9.40 -0.39
CA THR A 86 1.77 -9.95 0.82
C THR A 86 1.03 -8.86 1.59
N PHE A 87 1.67 -7.72 1.82
CA PHE A 87 1.04 -6.57 2.43
C PHE A 87 -0.24 -6.16 1.69
N ARG A 88 -0.19 -6.04 0.36
CA ARG A 88 -1.32 -5.63 -0.47
C ARG A 88 -2.49 -6.62 -0.42
N VAL A 89 -2.19 -7.90 -0.50
CA VAL A 89 -3.23 -8.95 -0.44
C VAL A 89 -3.93 -8.90 0.92
N VAL A 90 -3.17 -8.82 2.01
CA VAL A 90 -3.74 -8.77 3.36
C VAL A 90 -4.56 -7.50 3.58
N VAL A 91 -4.06 -6.32 3.19
CA VAL A 91 -4.84 -5.07 3.24
C VAL A 91 -6.13 -5.19 2.44
N GLY A 92 -6.07 -5.81 1.26
CA GLY A 92 -7.25 -6.06 0.43
C GLY A 92 -8.25 -7.02 1.07
N LEU A 93 -7.79 -8.08 1.74
CA LEU A 93 -8.66 -9.00 2.48
C LEU A 93 -9.35 -8.30 3.66
N VAL A 94 -8.61 -7.47 4.39
CA VAL A 94 -9.18 -6.64 5.47
C VAL A 94 -10.22 -5.67 4.91
N TRP A 95 -9.99 -5.08 3.73
CA TRP A 95 -10.96 -4.21 3.06
C TRP A 95 -12.22 -4.98 2.64
N LEU A 96 -12.10 -6.21 2.14
CA LEU A 96 -13.24 -7.04 1.79
C LEU A 96 -14.09 -7.40 3.02
N ALA A 97 -13.46 -7.54 4.19
CA ALA A 97 -14.15 -7.86 5.44
C ALA A 97 -14.80 -6.64 6.11
N LEU A 98 -14.14 -5.49 6.12
CA LEU A 98 -14.55 -4.29 6.88
C LEU A 98 -15.11 -3.16 6.02
N GLY A 99 -14.97 -3.25 4.69
CA GLY A 99 -15.36 -2.18 3.76
C GLY A 99 -14.59 -0.87 3.99
N ASP A 100 -15.17 0.25 3.54
CA ASP A 100 -14.65 1.60 3.77
C ASP A 100 -15.08 2.11 5.17
N SER A 101 -14.49 1.54 6.22
CA SER A 101 -14.74 1.90 7.61
C SER A 101 -13.52 2.56 8.26
N ARG A 102 -13.73 3.36 9.31
CA ARG A 102 -12.61 3.93 10.09
C ARG A 102 -11.71 2.83 10.68
N VAL A 103 -12.30 1.71 11.06
CA VAL A 103 -11.62 0.54 11.60
C VAL A 103 -10.65 -0.04 10.57
N PHE A 104 -11.06 -0.09 9.29
CA PHE A 104 -10.19 -0.52 8.20
C PHE A 104 -8.90 0.30 8.14
N TYR A 105 -8.96 1.63 8.16
CA TYR A 105 -7.77 2.50 8.06
C TYR A 105 -6.79 2.31 9.23
N VAL A 106 -7.30 2.00 10.42
CA VAL A 106 -6.47 1.80 11.61
C VAL A 106 -5.84 0.41 11.65
N ILE A 107 -6.60 -0.64 11.31
CA ILE A 107 -6.17 -2.04 11.50
C ILE A 107 -5.40 -2.59 10.29
N SER A 108 -5.76 -2.19 9.07
CA SER A 108 -5.22 -2.82 7.86
C SER A 108 -3.70 -2.64 7.70
N GLY A 109 -3.15 -1.48 8.08
CA GLY A 109 -1.73 -1.21 8.05
C GLY A 109 -0.93 -2.14 8.98
N PRO A 110 -1.21 -2.15 10.29
CA PRO A 110 -0.59 -3.07 11.24
C PRO A 110 -0.71 -4.54 10.85
N VAL A 111 -1.90 -5.00 10.49
CA VAL A 111 -2.14 -6.41 10.09
C VAL A 111 -1.37 -6.76 8.82
N GLY A 112 -1.39 -5.89 7.81
CA GLY A 112 -0.62 -6.07 6.58
C GLY A 112 0.88 -6.11 6.82
N SER A 113 1.39 -5.23 7.67
CA SER A 113 2.81 -5.20 8.06
C SER A 113 3.22 -6.44 8.84
N ALA A 114 2.40 -6.91 9.78
CA ALA A 114 2.65 -8.13 10.54
C ALA A 114 2.72 -9.35 9.61
N ALA A 115 1.76 -9.50 8.70
CA ALA A 115 1.74 -10.59 7.72
C ALA A 115 2.98 -10.57 6.81
N ALA A 116 3.41 -9.41 6.36
CA ALA A 116 4.62 -9.24 5.57
C ALA A 116 5.89 -9.67 6.35
N ARG A 117 5.96 -9.40 7.67
CA ARG A 117 7.07 -9.86 8.53
C ARG A 117 7.03 -11.37 8.77
N VAL A 118 5.85 -11.95 8.91
CA VAL A 118 5.70 -13.41 8.98
C VAL A 118 6.23 -14.06 7.70
N LEU A 119 5.90 -13.53 6.52
CA LEU A 119 6.48 -14.03 5.27
C LEU A 119 8.01 -13.92 5.27
N MET A 120 8.57 -12.78 5.68
CA MET A 120 10.03 -12.61 5.77
C MET A 120 10.67 -13.61 6.72
N TYR A 121 10.02 -13.92 7.84
CA TYR A 121 10.49 -14.95 8.76
C TYR A 121 10.61 -16.32 8.08
N PHE A 122 9.60 -16.72 7.33
CA PHE A 122 9.65 -18.00 6.59
C PHE A 122 10.73 -18.03 5.50
N LEU A 123 11.00 -16.89 4.86
CA LEU A 123 11.98 -16.81 3.77
C LEU A 123 13.43 -16.68 4.27
N LEU A 124 13.66 -15.97 5.37
CA LEU A 124 15.00 -15.62 5.86
C LEU A 124 15.43 -16.38 7.12
N GLY A 125 14.50 -17.05 7.83
CA GLY A 125 14.77 -17.76 9.06
C GLY A 125 15.25 -16.89 10.24
N LYS A 126 15.09 -15.55 10.16
CA LYS A 126 15.51 -14.62 11.22
C LYS A 126 14.41 -14.43 12.25
N GLY A 127 14.78 -14.10 13.50
CA GLY A 127 13.85 -13.98 14.63
C GLY A 127 12.65 -13.07 14.34
N LEU A 128 11.45 -13.64 14.36
CA LEU A 128 10.19 -12.93 14.09
C LEU A 128 9.95 -11.78 15.07
N GLU A 129 10.29 -11.99 16.34
CA GLU A 129 10.09 -11.00 17.41
C GLU A 129 10.84 -9.70 17.13
N VAL A 130 12.11 -9.81 16.73
CA VAL A 130 12.95 -8.66 16.39
C VAL A 130 12.37 -7.89 15.20
N MET A 131 11.88 -8.61 14.18
CA MET A 131 11.28 -7.99 12.99
C MET A 131 9.95 -7.30 13.31
N LEU A 132 9.13 -7.85 14.21
CA LEU A 132 7.86 -7.23 14.63
C LEU A 132 8.10 -6.00 15.49
N ILE A 133 9.03 -6.07 16.45
CA ILE A 133 9.41 -4.91 17.28
C ILE A 133 9.97 -3.79 16.40
N ALA A 134 10.83 -4.12 15.47
CA ALA A 134 11.39 -3.17 14.52
C ALA A 134 10.31 -2.52 13.63
N ALA A 135 9.24 -3.25 13.27
CA ALA A 135 8.15 -2.72 12.45
C ALA A 135 7.10 -1.94 13.26
N ALA A 136 7.07 -2.06 14.59
CA ALA A 136 6.03 -1.44 15.44
C ALA A 136 5.87 0.08 15.24
N PRO A 137 6.95 0.90 15.17
CA PRO A 137 6.80 2.33 14.91
C PRO A 137 6.11 2.62 13.58
N GLY A 138 6.48 1.89 12.51
CA GLY A 138 5.85 2.00 11.19
C GLY A 138 4.38 1.58 11.17
N MET A 139 4.01 0.58 11.95
CA MET A 139 2.61 0.15 12.13
C MET A 139 1.77 1.23 12.79
N ILE A 140 2.29 1.86 13.86
CA ILE A 140 1.62 2.96 14.59
C ILE A 140 1.48 4.17 13.67
N TYR A 141 2.53 4.54 12.96
CA TYR A 141 2.52 5.62 11.99
C TYR A 141 1.47 5.38 10.90
N THR A 142 1.41 4.18 10.32
CA THR A 142 0.43 3.84 9.29
C THR A 142 -0.99 3.92 9.84
N ALA A 143 -1.26 3.39 11.03
CA ALA A 143 -2.56 3.44 11.68
C ALA A 143 -3.04 4.89 11.93
N ALA A 144 -2.12 5.77 12.32
CA ALA A 144 -2.44 7.16 12.61
C ALA A 144 -2.69 8.00 11.35
N THR A 145 -1.93 7.74 10.27
CA THR A 145 -1.91 8.61 9.08
C THR A 145 -2.77 8.12 7.92
N ALA A 146 -3.04 6.81 7.82
CA ALA A 146 -3.80 6.24 6.71
C ALA A 146 -5.20 6.87 6.55
N TRP A 147 -5.89 7.14 7.65
CA TRP A 147 -7.19 7.80 7.62
C TRP A 147 -7.12 9.24 7.10
N LEU A 148 -6.06 9.98 7.44
CA LEU A 148 -5.84 11.34 6.95
C LEU A 148 -5.65 11.34 5.42
N PHE A 149 -4.80 10.45 4.92
CA PHE A 149 -4.62 10.27 3.47
C PHE A 149 -5.90 9.82 2.78
N GLY A 150 -6.69 8.93 3.41
CA GLY A 150 -8.00 8.52 2.91
C GLY A 150 -8.94 9.71 2.73
N LYS A 151 -9.01 10.63 3.68
CA LYS A 151 -9.80 11.87 3.56
C LYS A 151 -9.33 12.77 2.43
N ILE A 152 -8.02 12.92 2.26
CA ILE A 152 -7.44 13.74 1.17
C ILE A 152 -7.84 13.15 -0.19
N PHE A 153 -7.64 11.85 -0.39
CA PHE A 153 -8.00 11.19 -1.64
C PHE A 153 -9.50 11.21 -1.93
N MET A 154 -10.33 11.08 -0.90
CA MET A 154 -11.79 11.19 -1.06
C MET A 154 -12.19 12.60 -1.52
N ARG A 155 -11.59 13.65 -0.96
CA ARG A 155 -11.82 15.05 -1.41
C ARG A 155 -11.38 15.27 -2.86
N CYS A 156 -10.21 14.77 -3.24
CA CYS A 156 -9.72 14.85 -4.62
C CYS A 156 -10.64 14.11 -5.61
N ARG A 157 -11.21 12.98 -5.20
CA ARG A 157 -12.16 12.21 -6.02
C ARG A 157 -13.51 12.91 -6.16
N LEU A 158 -14.02 13.52 -5.09
CA LEU A 158 -15.30 14.24 -5.12
C LEU A 158 -15.22 15.54 -5.91
N GLY A 159 -14.10 16.26 -5.89
CA GLY A 159 -13.87 17.47 -6.68
C GLY A 159 -13.81 17.23 -8.20
N ARG A 160 -13.80 15.98 -8.64
CA ARG A 160 -13.73 15.54 -10.05
C ARG A 160 -15.13 15.21 -10.63
N ARG A 161 -16.18 15.18 -9.82
CA ARG A 161 -17.58 14.97 -10.23
C ARG A 161 -18.31 16.29 -10.35
#